data_afa973dc25dd4df75a247ffb72e8b9d0
#
_entry.id   afa973dc25dd4df75a247ffb72e8b9d0
#
_cell.length_a   1.000
_cell.length_b   1.000
_cell.length_c   1.000
_cell.angle_alpha   90.00
_cell.angle_beta   90.00
_cell.angle_gamma   90.00
#
_symmetry.space_group_name_H-M   'P 1'
#
loop_
_entity.id
_entity.type
_entity.pdbx_description
1 polymer ?
#
loop_
_entity_poly.entity_id
_entity_poly.type
_entity_poly.pdbx_seq_one_letter_code
_entity_poly.pdbx_strand_id
1 'polypeptide(L)'
;MYLSRHQSAAGPRWALEGRYLPAGFTLEQLLEIPSTGVRDCLEDLGSEGPAEDPLLPPVEPAHEVWASGVTYLQSREARELESTDADAYQRVYDAERPELFFKALGWRVVGHGNRVRVREDSRWNVPEPELVLVVNSGMEIVGYTAGNDVSSRDIEGENTLYLPQAKVYDGACSLGPGIVISDPDSMRSLRITMSIRRGDALVFEDETDTSQMKRSTEELAAYLGKELAFPGGVFLMTGTGIVPEEDFTLETGDLVGISVGDLVLENEVA
;
A
#
# COMPACT_ATOMS: atom_id res chain seq x y z
N MET A 1 15.43 -5.59 8.72
CA MET A 1 16.20 -5.18 7.52
C MET A 1 15.36 -4.28 6.65
N TYR A 2 15.96 -3.26 6.05
CA TYR A 2 15.26 -2.28 5.22
C TYR A 2 15.80 -2.29 3.79
N LEU A 3 14.91 -2.54 2.80
CA LEU A 3 15.19 -2.47 1.38
C LEU A 3 14.63 -1.18 0.80
N SER A 4 15.41 -0.46 0.00
CA SER A 4 14.96 0.71 -0.75
C SER A 4 15.38 0.60 -2.22
N ARG A 5 14.62 1.23 -3.11
CA ARG A 5 14.88 1.26 -4.54
C ARG A 5 15.23 2.67 -4.98
N HIS A 6 16.27 2.84 -5.78
CA HIS A 6 16.83 4.13 -6.14
C HIS A 6 17.02 4.27 -7.63
N GLN A 7 16.92 5.52 -8.15
CA GLN A 7 17.22 5.87 -9.54
C GLN A 7 18.69 6.24 -9.66
N SER A 8 19.56 5.26 -9.84
CA SER A 8 20.98 5.52 -10.10
C SER A 8 21.24 5.99 -11.55
N ALA A 9 22.46 6.49 -11.80
CA ALA A 9 22.89 6.84 -13.16
C ALA A 9 22.87 5.65 -14.14
N ALA A 10 22.98 4.41 -13.63
CA ALA A 10 22.93 3.18 -14.42
C ALA A 10 21.50 2.59 -14.55
N GLY A 11 20.49 3.25 -13.99
CA GLY A 11 19.11 2.80 -13.92
C GLY A 11 18.67 2.45 -12.51
N PRO A 12 17.47 1.87 -12.35
CA PRO A 12 16.94 1.47 -11.06
C PRO A 12 17.83 0.44 -10.36
N ARG A 13 18.09 0.64 -9.06
CA ARG A 13 18.88 -0.27 -8.23
C ARG A 13 18.24 -0.42 -6.85
N TRP A 14 18.42 -1.59 -6.25
CA TRP A 14 18.05 -1.86 -4.88
C TRP A 14 19.21 -1.63 -3.91
N ALA A 15 18.85 -1.25 -2.69
CA ALA A 15 19.78 -1.06 -1.59
C ALA A 15 19.25 -1.74 -0.33
N LEU A 16 20.15 -2.32 0.45
CA LEU A 16 19.91 -2.87 1.78
C LEU A 16 20.61 -1.97 2.80
N GLU A 17 19.87 -1.51 3.82
CA GLU A 17 20.38 -0.65 4.89
C GLU A 17 21.19 0.56 4.35
N GLY A 18 20.67 1.19 3.28
CA GLY A 18 21.31 2.37 2.67
C GLY A 18 22.56 2.08 1.84
N ARG A 19 22.84 0.83 1.48
CA ARG A 19 23.96 0.44 0.62
C ARG A 19 23.45 -0.35 -0.59
N TYR A 20 23.93 0.00 -1.79
CA TYR A 20 23.53 -0.71 -3.00
C TYR A 20 23.83 -2.20 -2.94
N LEU A 21 22.85 -2.99 -3.30
CA LEU A 21 23.02 -4.42 -3.60
C LEU A 21 23.73 -4.58 -4.97
N PRO A 22 24.30 -5.77 -5.26
CA PRO A 22 24.95 -6.03 -6.53
C PRO A 22 24.08 -5.66 -7.74
N ALA A 23 24.71 -5.13 -8.78
CA ALA A 23 24.03 -4.84 -10.02
C ALA A 23 23.42 -6.13 -10.59
N GLY A 24 22.11 -6.12 -10.88
CA GLY A 24 21.38 -7.30 -11.32
C GLY A 24 20.50 -7.94 -10.24
N PHE A 25 20.61 -7.52 -8.98
CA PHE A 25 19.61 -7.88 -7.97
C PHE A 25 18.24 -7.34 -8.37
N THR A 26 17.20 -8.17 -8.27
CA THR A 26 15.81 -7.81 -8.46
C THR A 26 14.97 -8.28 -7.28
N LEU A 27 13.92 -7.54 -6.97
CA LEU A 27 12.97 -7.95 -5.96
C LEU A 27 12.23 -9.24 -6.38
N GLU A 28 11.91 -9.36 -7.67
CA GLU A 28 11.29 -10.56 -8.22
C GLU A 28 12.07 -11.83 -7.86
N GLN A 29 13.41 -11.85 -8.07
CA GLN A 29 14.24 -13.00 -7.68
C GLN A 29 14.25 -13.26 -6.17
N LEU A 30 14.24 -12.22 -5.35
CA LEU A 30 14.15 -12.39 -3.89
C LEU A 30 12.81 -13.01 -3.49
N LEU A 31 11.72 -12.63 -4.15
CA LEU A 31 10.38 -13.13 -3.86
C LEU A 31 10.09 -14.53 -4.43
N GLU A 32 11.02 -15.14 -5.16
CA GLU A 32 10.97 -16.58 -5.49
C GLU A 32 11.46 -17.47 -4.33
N ILE A 33 12.13 -16.88 -3.32
CA ILE A 33 12.72 -17.63 -2.19
C ILE A 33 11.66 -17.82 -1.10
N PRO A 34 11.64 -18.99 -0.42
CA PRO A 34 10.83 -19.17 0.79
C PRO A 34 11.13 -18.10 1.85
N SER A 35 10.11 -17.66 2.58
CA SER A 35 10.22 -16.57 3.56
C SER A 35 11.35 -16.77 4.58
N THR A 36 11.57 -18.01 4.98
CA THR A 36 12.65 -18.39 5.92
C THR A 36 14.07 -18.16 5.39
N GLY A 37 14.24 -18.11 4.06
CA GLY A 37 15.54 -17.91 3.41
C GLY A 37 15.82 -16.46 2.98
N VAL A 38 14.83 -15.59 3.01
CA VAL A 38 14.95 -14.21 2.49
C VAL A 38 16.02 -13.41 3.26
N ARG A 39 16.01 -13.51 4.59
CA ARG A 39 16.97 -12.80 5.44
C ARG A 39 18.41 -13.27 5.21
N ASP A 40 18.64 -14.57 5.22
CA ASP A 40 19.96 -15.16 5.00
C ASP A 40 20.48 -14.81 3.60
N CYS A 41 19.61 -14.87 2.58
CA CYS A 41 19.96 -14.46 1.23
C CYS A 41 20.42 -12.99 1.17
N LEU A 42 19.72 -12.07 1.82
CA LEU A 42 20.08 -10.65 1.86
C LEU A 42 21.38 -10.39 2.63
N GLU A 43 21.65 -11.14 3.72
CA GLU A 43 22.88 -11.04 4.50
C GLU A 43 24.11 -11.54 3.72
N ASP A 44 23.93 -12.57 2.90
CA ASP A 44 24.99 -13.14 2.06
C ASP A 44 25.32 -12.28 0.82
N LEU A 45 24.39 -11.37 0.42
CA LEU A 45 24.65 -10.46 -0.68
C LEU A 45 25.68 -9.40 -0.30
N GLY A 46 26.71 -9.26 -1.12
CA GLY A 46 27.65 -8.16 -1.00
C GLY A 46 26.98 -6.80 -1.19
N SER A 47 27.61 -5.76 -0.64
CA SER A 47 27.13 -4.38 -0.85
C SER A 47 28.15 -3.56 -1.62
N GLU A 48 27.62 -2.64 -2.48
CA GLU A 48 28.45 -1.77 -3.32
C GLU A 48 28.47 -0.36 -2.78
N GLY A 49 28.80 0.48 -2.38
CA GLY A 49 28.77 1.87 -1.95
C GLY A 49 27.43 2.34 -1.36
N PRO A 50 27.38 3.56 -0.86
CA PRO A 50 26.16 4.15 -0.31
C PRO A 50 25.12 4.40 -1.39
N ALA A 51 23.83 4.27 -1.04
CA ALA A 51 22.69 4.57 -1.90
C ALA A 51 22.15 5.97 -1.57
N GLU A 52 22.62 6.97 -2.29
CA GLU A 52 22.28 8.39 -2.09
C GLU A 52 21.41 8.95 -3.23
N ASP A 53 21.13 8.15 -4.26
CA ASP A 53 20.29 8.56 -5.39
C ASP A 53 18.80 8.67 -4.97
N PRO A 54 17.97 9.42 -5.74
CA PRO A 54 16.54 9.57 -5.46
C PRO A 54 15.80 8.24 -5.32
N LEU A 55 14.88 8.18 -4.37
CA LEU A 55 14.03 7.02 -4.14
C LEU A 55 13.06 6.78 -5.31
N LEU A 56 12.88 5.53 -5.62
CA LEU A 56 11.81 5.02 -6.48
C LEU A 56 10.77 4.27 -5.62
N PRO A 57 9.54 4.06 -6.09
CA PRO A 57 8.61 3.19 -5.40
C PRO A 57 9.24 1.80 -5.21
N PRO A 58 9.07 1.17 -4.03
CA PRO A 58 9.71 -0.11 -3.68
C PRO A 58 9.02 -1.30 -4.34
N VAL A 59 8.74 -1.19 -5.61
CA VAL A 59 8.05 -2.18 -6.45
C VAL A 59 8.63 -2.13 -7.85
N GLU A 60 8.78 -3.28 -8.50
CA GLU A 60 9.25 -3.34 -9.88
C GLU A 60 8.08 -3.26 -10.86
N PRO A 61 8.30 -2.83 -12.11
CA PRO A 61 7.21 -2.50 -13.04
C PRO A 61 6.20 -3.61 -13.30
N ALA A 62 6.63 -4.88 -13.26
CA ALA A 62 5.78 -6.04 -13.54
C ALA A 62 4.99 -6.55 -12.34
N HIS A 63 5.35 -6.14 -11.10
CA HIS A 63 4.61 -6.57 -9.92
C HIS A 63 3.18 -6.04 -9.94
N GLU A 64 2.28 -6.85 -9.42
CA GLU A 64 0.90 -6.46 -9.17
C GLU A 64 0.75 -5.92 -7.75
N VAL A 65 -0.09 -4.90 -7.60
CA VAL A 65 -0.58 -4.41 -6.32
C VAL A 65 -2.07 -4.70 -6.26
N TRP A 66 -2.46 -5.47 -5.27
CA TRP A 66 -3.85 -5.78 -4.93
C TRP A 66 -4.24 -5.06 -3.65
N ALA A 67 -5.52 -4.95 -3.38
CA ALA A 67 -6.03 -4.32 -2.17
C ALA A 67 -7.19 -5.10 -1.58
N SER A 68 -7.41 -4.88 -0.29
CA SER A 68 -8.52 -5.47 0.48
C SER A 68 -9.44 -4.36 0.97
N GLY A 69 -10.74 -4.49 0.75
CA GLY A 69 -11.73 -3.56 1.29
C GLY A 69 -12.33 -4.03 2.62
N VAL A 70 -12.88 -3.08 3.37
CA VAL A 70 -13.75 -3.31 4.54
C VAL A 70 -13.12 -4.24 5.60
N THR A 71 -11.84 -4.02 5.91
CA THR A 71 -11.10 -4.84 6.88
C THR A 71 -11.13 -4.27 8.29
N TYR A 72 -11.48 -3.00 8.47
CA TYR A 72 -11.65 -2.33 9.77
C TYR A 72 -13.12 -2.00 10.03
N LEU A 73 -13.51 -1.94 11.31
CA LEU A 73 -14.86 -1.55 11.70
C LEU A 73 -15.22 -0.14 11.24
N GLN A 74 -14.30 0.82 11.43
CA GLN A 74 -14.47 2.21 10.99
C GLN A 74 -14.70 2.32 9.48
N SER A 75 -13.94 1.56 8.69
CA SER A 75 -14.11 1.52 7.24
C SER A 75 -15.50 1.00 6.85
N ARG A 76 -16.00 -0.06 7.52
CA ARG A 76 -17.36 -0.55 7.29
C ARG A 76 -18.41 0.53 7.60
N GLU A 77 -18.33 1.15 8.77
CA GLU A 77 -19.30 2.17 9.21
C GLU A 77 -19.34 3.38 8.26
N ALA A 78 -18.18 3.86 7.83
CA ALA A 78 -18.10 4.91 6.83
C ALA A 78 -18.76 4.51 5.51
N ARG A 79 -18.43 3.31 4.98
CA ARG A 79 -19.00 2.84 3.72
C ARG A 79 -20.52 2.64 3.78
N GLU A 80 -21.06 2.21 4.91
CA GLU A 80 -22.50 2.07 5.11
C GLU A 80 -23.23 3.44 5.01
N LEU A 81 -22.61 4.50 5.50
CA LEU A 81 -23.16 5.87 5.42
C LEU A 81 -23.05 6.46 4.00
N GLU A 82 -21.96 6.18 3.30
CA GLU A 82 -21.59 6.77 2.03
C GLU A 82 -22.26 6.11 0.81
N SER A 83 -22.77 4.88 0.94
CA SER A 83 -23.21 4.06 -0.19
C SER A 83 -24.72 3.93 -0.31
N THR A 84 -25.18 3.86 -1.57
CA THR A 84 -26.57 3.49 -1.89
C THR A 84 -26.89 2.01 -1.62
N ASP A 85 -25.86 1.14 -1.43
CA ASP A 85 -25.97 -0.28 -1.08
C ASP A 85 -25.23 -0.58 0.25
N ALA A 86 -25.66 0.09 1.32
CA ALA A 86 -25.08 -0.05 2.66
C ALA A 86 -25.01 -1.52 3.14
N ASP A 87 -26.03 -2.31 2.84
CA ASP A 87 -26.09 -3.72 3.21
C ASP A 87 -24.95 -4.57 2.61
N ALA A 88 -24.38 -4.15 1.47
CA ALA A 88 -23.28 -4.88 0.84
C ALA A 88 -22.02 -4.85 1.71
N TYR A 89 -21.71 -3.71 2.31
CA TYR A 89 -20.53 -3.53 3.15
C TYR A 89 -20.64 -4.29 4.47
N GLN A 90 -21.82 -4.30 5.11
CA GLN A 90 -22.06 -5.14 6.28
C GLN A 90 -21.91 -6.63 5.92
N ARG A 91 -22.51 -7.06 4.80
CA ARG A 91 -22.41 -8.47 4.36
C ARG A 91 -20.96 -8.88 4.10
N VAL A 92 -20.14 -8.03 3.43
CA VAL A 92 -18.74 -8.37 3.14
C VAL A 92 -17.86 -8.34 4.39
N TYR A 93 -18.14 -7.43 5.32
CA TYR A 93 -17.46 -7.39 6.61
C TYR A 93 -17.66 -8.69 7.39
N ASP A 94 -18.88 -9.24 7.40
CA ASP A 94 -19.22 -10.47 8.12
C ASP A 94 -18.98 -11.77 7.32
N ALA A 95 -18.77 -11.67 6.01
CA ALA A 95 -18.55 -12.82 5.15
C ALA A 95 -17.25 -13.57 5.48
N GLU A 96 -17.20 -14.86 5.14
CA GLU A 96 -15.95 -15.62 5.15
C GLU A 96 -14.95 -15.09 4.10
N ARG A 97 -15.44 -14.75 2.91
CA ARG A 97 -14.62 -14.25 1.80
C ARG A 97 -14.38 -12.75 1.95
N PRO A 98 -13.09 -12.29 2.01
CA PRO A 98 -12.77 -10.87 1.98
C PRO A 98 -13.06 -10.24 0.62
N GLU A 99 -13.25 -8.93 0.60
CA GLU A 99 -13.15 -8.15 -0.60
C GLU A 99 -11.68 -8.03 -1.01
N LEU A 100 -11.37 -8.41 -2.25
CA LEU A 100 -10.04 -8.28 -2.85
C LEU A 100 -10.21 -7.71 -4.26
N PHE A 101 -9.43 -6.72 -4.61
CA PHE A 101 -9.45 -6.11 -5.93
C PHE A 101 -8.05 -5.73 -6.41
N PHE A 102 -7.88 -5.72 -7.74
CA PHE A 102 -6.65 -5.24 -8.35
C PHE A 102 -6.54 -3.71 -8.21
N LYS A 103 -5.39 -3.21 -7.73
CA LYS A 103 -5.14 -1.78 -7.52
C LYS A 103 -4.27 -1.16 -8.60
N ALA A 104 -3.10 -1.73 -8.86
CA ALA A 104 -2.17 -1.18 -9.84
C ALA A 104 -1.16 -2.22 -10.33
N LEU A 105 -0.54 -1.95 -11.47
CA LEU A 105 0.76 -2.53 -11.82
C LEU A 105 1.89 -1.64 -11.27
N GLY A 106 3.02 -2.23 -10.94
CA GLY A 106 4.17 -1.53 -10.35
C GLY A 106 4.65 -0.32 -11.13
N TRP A 107 4.54 -0.33 -12.47
CA TRP A 107 4.89 0.82 -13.30
C TRP A 107 3.97 2.04 -13.11
N ARG A 108 2.77 1.85 -12.55
CA ARG A 108 1.79 2.90 -12.26
C ARG A 108 1.88 3.42 -10.81
N VAL A 109 2.64 2.73 -9.96
CA VAL A 109 2.79 3.09 -8.55
C VAL A 109 3.62 4.36 -8.41
N VAL A 110 3.12 5.29 -7.59
CA VAL A 110 3.81 6.52 -7.20
C VAL A 110 4.70 6.22 -5.98
N GLY A 111 5.90 6.78 -5.94
CA GLY A 111 6.83 6.65 -4.81
C GLY A 111 6.73 7.81 -3.82
N HIS A 112 7.45 7.68 -2.70
CA HIS A 112 7.64 8.75 -1.73
C HIS A 112 8.20 10.02 -2.39
N GLY A 113 7.67 11.17 -2.00
CA GLY A 113 8.06 12.49 -2.52
C GLY A 113 7.50 12.82 -3.91
N ASN A 114 6.78 11.91 -4.55
CA ASN A 114 6.14 12.14 -5.84
C ASN A 114 4.65 12.47 -5.69
N ARG A 115 4.01 12.87 -6.81
CA ARG A 115 2.63 13.34 -6.78
C ARG A 115 1.63 12.20 -7.02
N VAL A 116 0.68 12.06 -6.11
CA VAL A 116 -0.55 11.29 -6.33
C VAL A 116 -1.57 12.14 -7.07
N ARG A 117 -2.57 11.51 -7.66
CA ARG A 117 -3.62 12.20 -8.41
C ARG A 117 -5.00 11.86 -7.87
N VAL A 118 -5.92 12.81 -8.02
CA VAL A 118 -7.36 12.62 -7.90
C VAL A 118 -8.00 12.67 -9.28
N ARG A 119 -9.18 12.08 -9.44
CA ARG A 119 -9.89 12.07 -10.73
C ARG A 119 -10.53 13.44 -11.01
N GLU A 120 -10.47 13.90 -12.24
CA GLU A 120 -11.10 15.15 -12.68
C GLU A 120 -12.65 15.06 -12.72
N ASP A 121 -13.19 13.85 -12.86
CA ASP A 121 -14.62 13.56 -12.90
C ASP A 121 -15.20 13.12 -11.54
N SER A 122 -14.43 13.25 -10.46
CA SER A 122 -14.85 13.00 -9.08
C SER A 122 -14.80 14.29 -8.26
N ARG A 123 -15.73 14.41 -7.31
CA ARG A 123 -15.84 15.57 -6.41
C ARG A 123 -15.46 15.24 -4.97
N TRP A 124 -15.29 13.97 -4.66
CA TRP A 124 -14.99 13.50 -3.32
C TRP A 124 -13.89 12.44 -3.37
N ASN A 125 -12.68 12.88 -3.07
CA ASN A 125 -11.49 12.06 -3.14
C ASN A 125 -10.79 12.04 -1.78
N VAL A 126 -10.41 10.87 -1.29
CA VAL A 126 -9.75 10.70 0.00
C VAL A 126 -8.51 9.85 -0.11
N PRO A 127 -7.50 10.06 0.76
CA PRO A 127 -6.39 9.13 0.93
C PRO A 127 -6.82 8.02 1.90
N GLU A 128 -6.31 6.81 1.68
CA GLU A 128 -6.49 5.66 2.56
C GLU A 128 -5.10 5.14 2.95
N PRO A 129 -4.63 5.43 4.19
CA PRO A 129 -3.35 4.93 4.67
C PRO A 129 -3.45 3.44 5.01
N GLU A 130 -2.51 2.65 4.50
CA GLU A 130 -2.57 1.20 4.65
C GLU A 130 -1.20 0.57 4.94
N LEU A 131 -1.22 -0.48 5.77
CA LEU A 131 -0.20 -1.50 5.75
C LEU A 131 -0.25 -2.22 4.41
N VAL A 132 0.89 -2.41 3.76
CA VAL A 132 0.99 -3.14 2.50
C VAL A 132 1.92 -4.32 2.67
N LEU A 133 1.40 -5.52 2.51
CA LEU A 133 2.16 -6.76 2.62
C LEU A 133 3.00 -6.96 1.36
N VAL A 134 4.22 -7.44 1.55
CA VAL A 134 5.07 -7.97 0.48
C VAL A 134 5.05 -9.48 0.59
N VAL A 135 4.53 -10.13 -0.45
CA VAL A 135 4.22 -11.56 -0.45
C VAL A 135 5.02 -12.24 -1.55
N ASN A 136 5.67 -13.35 -1.23
CA ASN A 136 6.49 -14.11 -2.17
C ASN A 136 5.65 -15.02 -3.09
N SER A 137 6.31 -15.71 -4.03
CA SER A 137 5.66 -16.63 -4.99
C SER A 137 4.97 -17.82 -4.32
N GLY A 138 5.36 -18.17 -3.09
CA GLY A 138 4.74 -19.19 -2.25
C GLY A 138 3.56 -18.67 -1.42
N MET A 139 3.14 -17.42 -1.62
CA MET A 139 2.11 -16.73 -0.83
C MET A 139 2.47 -16.58 0.66
N GLU A 140 3.76 -16.53 0.97
CA GLU A 140 4.27 -16.24 2.30
C GLU A 140 4.58 -14.74 2.42
N ILE A 141 4.21 -14.13 3.54
CA ILE A 141 4.52 -12.73 3.83
C ILE A 141 5.99 -12.61 4.21
N VAL A 142 6.74 -11.78 3.51
CA VAL A 142 8.19 -11.58 3.73
C VAL A 142 8.53 -10.20 4.29
N GLY A 143 7.58 -9.28 4.30
CA GLY A 143 7.78 -7.92 4.79
C GLY A 143 6.60 -7.02 4.51
N TYR A 144 6.80 -5.72 4.72
CA TYR A 144 5.76 -4.72 4.51
C TYR A 144 6.31 -3.38 4.02
N THR A 145 5.43 -2.57 3.48
CA THR A 145 5.67 -1.15 3.16
C THR A 145 4.44 -0.31 3.55
N ALA A 146 4.57 1.01 3.52
CA ALA A 146 3.42 1.90 3.67
C ALA A 146 2.76 2.16 2.31
N GLY A 147 1.45 2.31 2.30
CA GLY A 147 0.68 2.59 1.10
C GLY A 147 -0.38 3.67 1.27
N ASN A 148 -0.77 4.26 0.14
CA ASN A 148 -1.90 5.16 0.02
C ASN A 148 -2.80 4.66 -1.13
N ASP A 149 -3.99 4.15 -0.77
CA ASP A 149 -5.05 3.79 -1.72
C ASP A 149 -5.94 5.02 -1.96
N VAL A 150 -5.51 5.91 -2.85
CA VAL A 150 -6.30 7.11 -3.18
C VAL A 150 -7.60 6.69 -3.86
N SER A 151 -8.72 7.17 -3.33
CA SER A 151 -10.06 6.69 -3.64
C SER A 151 -11.00 7.82 -4.04
N SER A 152 -11.79 7.60 -5.10
CA SER A 152 -12.88 8.50 -5.52
C SER A 152 -14.19 8.01 -4.91
N ARG A 153 -14.53 8.57 -3.73
CA ARG A 153 -15.63 8.11 -2.87
C ARG A 153 -17.00 8.26 -3.48
N ASP A 154 -17.25 9.35 -4.19
CA ASP A 154 -18.52 9.57 -4.87
C ASP A 154 -18.80 8.53 -5.96
N ILE A 155 -17.77 8.09 -6.69
CA ILE A 155 -17.89 7.03 -7.70
C ILE A 155 -18.10 5.66 -7.03
N GLU A 156 -17.34 5.38 -5.96
CA GLU A 156 -17.47 4.15 -5.18
C GLU A 156 -18.86 4.03 -4.54
N GLY A 157 -19.37 5.12 -3.94
CA GLY A 157 -20.67 5.17 -3.28
C GLY A 157 -21.86 5.18 -4.24
N GLU A 158 -21.69 5.64 -5.50
CA GLU A 158 -22.73 5.65 -6.50
C GLU A 158 -23.18 4.22 -6.87
N ASN A 159 -22.23 3.33 -7.07
CA ASN A 159 -22.50 1.94 -7.41
C ASN A 159 -21.28 1.05 -7.10
N THR A 160 -21.46 -0.01 -6.33
CA THR A 160 -20.39 -0.96 -5.97
C THR A 160 -19.69 -1.58 -7.19
N LEU A 161 -20.34 -1.64 -8.36
CA LEU A 161 -19.74 -2.11 -9.61
C LEU A 161 -18.77 -1.11 -10.24
N TYR A 162 -18.74 0.13 -9.73
CA TYR A 162 -17.78 1.15 -10.19
C TYR A 162 -16.48 1.16 -9.38
N LEU A 163 -16.31 0.22 -8.43
CA LEU A 163 -15.08 0.09 -7.65
C LEU A 163 -13.79 0.17 -8.50
N PRO A 164 -13.67 -0.52 -9.66
CA PRO A 164 -12.46 -0.38 -10.48
C PRO A 164 -12.21 1.05 -10.98
N GLN A 165 -13.25 1.82 -11.26
CA GLN A 165 -13.10 3.21 -11.68
C GLN A 165 -12.74 4.13 -10.52
N ALA A 166 -13.28 3.86 -9.33
CA ALA A 166 -12.99 4.60 -8.10
C ALA A 166 -11.55 4.42 -7.61
N LYS A 167 -10.97 3.23 -7.83
CA LYS A 167 -9.71 2.77 -7.24
C LYS A 167 -8.54 2.63 -8.23
N VAL A 168 -8.81 2.39 -9.53
CA VAL A 168 -7.78 2.02 -10.52
C VAL A 168 -7.66 3.09 -11.60
N TYR A 169 -6.83 4.09 -11.33
CA TYR A 169 -6.50 5.15 -12.27
C TYR A 169 -5.05 5.62 -12.07
N ASP A 170 -4.53 6.44 -12.99
CA ASP A 170 -3.15 6.90 -12.93
C ASP A 170 -2.90 7.80 -11.71
N GLY A 171 -1.92 7.46 -10.88
CA GLY A 171 -1.58 8.20 -9.68
C GLY A 171 -2.43 7.86 -8.45
N ALA A 172 -3.33 6.85 -8.53
CA ALA A 172 -4.19 6.43 -7.41
C ALA A 172 -3.52 5.51 -6.39
N CYS A 173 -2.33 5.00 -6.66
CA CYS A 173 -1.63 4.06 -5.80
C CYS A 173 -0.25 4.60 -5.46
N SER A 174 0.07 4.77 -4.18
CA SER A 174 1.42 5.12 -3.75
C SER A 174 1.95 4.11 -2.75
N LEU A 175 3.23 3.75 -2.90
CA LEU A 175 3.96 2.85 -2.01
C LEU A 175 5.32 3.43 -1.63
N GLY A 176 5.76 3.23 -0.39
CA GLY A 176 7.10 3.63 0.01
C GLY A 176 7.30 3.87 1.51
N PRO A 177 8.46 4.38 1.89
CA PRO A 177 9.63 4.70 1.04
C PRO A 177 10.47 3.49 0.65
N GLY A 178 10.28 2.35 1.31
CA GLY A 178 10.97 1.09 1.09
C GLY A 178 10.24 -0.06 1.74
N ILE A 179 10.85 -1.24 1.79
CA ILE A 179 10.30 -2.47 2.36
C ILE A 179 11.04 -2.80 3.65
N VAL A 180 10.30 -3.07 4.72
CA VAL A 180 10.82 -3.69 5.93
C VAL A 180 10.67 -5.20 5.81
N ILE A 181 11.76 -5.94 5.75
CA ILE A 181 11.76 -7.41 5.81
C ILE A 181 11.48 -7.82 7.25
N SER A 182 10.37 -8.50 7.44
CA SER A 182 9.82 -8.77 8.77
C SER A 182 8.84 -9.94 8.75
N ASP A 183 8.68 -10.59 9.89
CA ASP A 183 7.72 -11.68 10.07
C ASP A 183 6.30 -11.14 10.28
N PRO A 184 5.25 -11.88 9.91
CA PRO A 184 3.85 -11.47 10.09
C PRO A 184 3.48 -11.08 11.53
N ASP A 185 4.06 -11.75 12.53
CA ASP A 185 3.80 -11.46 13.94
C ASP A 185 4.14 -10.02 14.34
N SER A 186 5.18 -9.44 13.74
CA SER A 186 5.58 -8.04 13.99
C SER A 186 4.61 -7.02 13.39
N MET A 187 3.74 -7.44 12.49
CA MET A 187 2.76 -6.58 11.81
C MET A 187 1.39 -6.57 12.52
N ARG A 188 1.20 -7.36 13.59
CA ARG A 188 -0.08 -7.50 14.31
C ARG A 188 -0.47 -6.27 15.13
N SER A 189 0.47 -5.42 15.46
CA SER A 189 0.24 -4.17 16.17
C SER A 189 1.23 -3.12 15.68
N LEU A 190 0.97 -2.58 14.50
CA LEU A 190 1.68 -1.46 13.92
C LEU A 190 0.76 -0.24 13.96
N ARG A 191 1.27 0.84 14.55
CA ARG A 191 0.59 2.14 14.49
C ARG A 191 0.62 2.65 13.06
N ILE A 192 -0.53 3.11 12.58
CA ILE A 192 -0.71 3.79 11.30
C ILE A 192 -1.20 5.19 11.61
N THR A 193 -0.56 6.21 11.05
CA THR A 193 -1.01 7.59 11.17
C THR A 193 -1.18 8.22 9.81
N MET A 194 -2.06 9.19 9.71
CA MET A 194 -2.20 10.04 8.55
C MET A 194 -2.33 11.49 8.97
N SER A 195 -1.64 12.38 8.25
CA SER A 195 -1.81 13.82 8.36
C SER A 195 -1.92 14.44 6.98
N ILE A 196 -2.77 15.47 6.84
CA ILE A 196 -2.93 16.19 5.58
C ILE A 196 -2.73 17.68 5.85
N ARG A 197 -1.83 18.29 5.08
CA ARG A 197 -1.56 19.71 5.12
C ARG A 197 -2.04 20.39 3.84
N ARG A 198 -2.73 21.53 4.01
CA ARG A 198 -3.14 22.40 2.90
C ARG A 198 -2.45 23.74 3.09
N GLY A 199 -1.39 23.98 2.33
CA GLY A 199 -0.44 25.03 2.62
C GLY A 199 0.21 24.81 4.00
N ASP A 200 0.16 25.84 4.88
CA ASP A 200 0.71 25.75 6.24
C ASP A 200 -0.28 25.14 7.26
N ALA A 201 -1.54 24.91 6.88
CA ALA A 201 -2.56 24.42 7.79
C ALA A 201 -2.59 22.88 7.83
N LEU A 202 -2.65 22.32 9.04
CA LEU A 202 -3.02 20.92 9.26
C LEU A 202 -4.54 20.83 9.16
N VAL A 203 -5.07 20.15 8.10
CA VAL A 203 -6.51 20.06 7.83
C VAL A 203 -7.11 18.73 8.24
N PHE A 204 -6.25 17.70 8.42
CA PHE A 204 -6.66 16.40 8.93
C PHE A 204 -5.50 15.72 9.64
N GLU A 205 -5.78 15.01 10.73
CA GLU A 205 -4.86 14.11 11.41
C GLU A 205 -5.65 13.04 12.16
N ASP A 206 -5.26 11.77 11.98
CA ASP A 206 -5.85 10.64 12.68
C ASP A 206 -4.87 9.45 12.75
N GLU A 207 -5.18 8.46 13.59
CA GLU A 207 -4.37 7.27 13.79
C GLU A 207 -5.20 6.02 14.04
N THR A 208 -4.63 4.87 13.68
CA THR A 208 -5.17 3.55 13.96
C THR A 208 -4.03 2.56 14.25
N ASP A 209 -4.38 1.32 14.51
CA ASP A 209 -3.42 0.24 14.75
C ASP A 209 -3.89 -1.04 14.01
N THR A 210 -2.97 -1.78 13.43
CA THR A 210 -3.29 -3.00 12.66
C THR A 210 -3.97 -4.09 13.51
N SER A 211 -3.84 -4.05 14.84
CA SER A 211 -4.58 -4.93 15.75
C SER A 211 -6.10 -4.74 15.72
N GLN A 212 -6.58 -3.63 15.14
CA GLN A 212 -8.01 -3.35 14.94
C GLN A 212 -8.58 -3.98 13.66
N MET A 213 -7.72 -4.59 12.83
CA MET A 213 -8.18 -5.33 11.67
C MET A 213 -9.00 -6.55 12.09
N LYS A 214 -10.13 -6.78 11.45
CA LYS A 214 -10.96 -7.97 11.66
C LYS A 214 -10.29 -9.23 11.09
N ARG A 215 -9.59 -9.07 9.96
CA ARG A 215 -8.94 -10.18 9.25
C ARG A 215 -7.43 -10.18 9.50
N SER A 216 -6.86 -11.37 9.67
CA SER A 216 -5.41 -11.45 9.75
C SER A 216 -4.75 -11.22 8.39
N THR A 217 -3.50 -10.78 8.42
CA THR A 217 -2.68 -10.59 7.21
C THR A 217 -2.51 -11.89 6.44
N GLU A 218 -2.36 -13.00 7.14
CA GLU A 218 -2.21 -14.35 6.57
C GLU A 218 -3.51 -14.81 5.88
N GLU A 219 -4.68 -14.49 6.46
CA GLU A 219 -5.98 -14.77 5.84
C GLU A 219 -6.12 -14.04 4.51
N LEU A 220 -5.79 -12.74 4.46
CA LEU A 220 -5.87 -11.93 3.25
C LEU A 220 -4.93 -12.46 2.15
N ALA A 221 -3.67 -12.75 2.50
CA ALA A 221 -2.71 -13.34 1.56
C ALA A 221 -3.18 -14.70 1.05
N ALA A 222 -3.70 -15.58 1.94
CA ALA A 222 -4.20 -16.89 1.56
C ALA A 222 -5.41 -16.82 0.61
N TYR A 223 -6.31 -15.85 0.81
CA TYR A 223 -7.45 -15.66 -0.10
C TYR A 223 -7.02 -15.13 -1.46
N LEU A 224 -6.04 -14.23 -1.52
CA LEU A 224 -5.49 -13.72 -2.78
C LEU A 224 -4.87 -14.87 -3.61
N GLY A 225 -4.14 -15.78 -2.97
CA GLY A 225 -3.45 -16.88 -3.63
C GLY A 225 -4.31 -18.10 -3.97
N LYS A 226 -5.64 -18.11 -3.67
CA LYS A 226 -6.47 -19.32 -3.86
C LYS A 226 -6.52 -19.82 -5.31
N GLU A 227 -6.60 -18.91 -6.29
CA GLU A 227 -6.72 -19.23 -7.72
C GLU A 227 -5.82 -18.33 -8.59
N LEU A 228 -4.97 -17.50 -7.95
CA LEU A 228 -3.99 -16.66 -8.62
C LEU A 228 -2.58 -17.09 -8.24
N ALA A 229 -1.69 -17.11 -9.22
CA ALA A 229 -0.27 -17.32 -9.01
C ALA A 229 0.51 -16.03 -9.30
N PHE A 230 1.46 -15.72 -8.43
CA PHE A 230 2.33 -14.55 -8.54
C PHE A 230 3.81 -14.98 -8.57
N PRO A 231 4.33 -15.42 -9.73
CA PRO A 231 5.69 -16.00 -9.80
C PRO A 231 6.79 -15.09 -9.24
N GLY A 232 6.67 -13.78 -9.45
CA GLY A 232 7.60 -12.77 -8.93
C GLY A 232 7.16 -12.14 -7.62
N GLY A 233 6.16 -12.71 -6.93
CA GLY A 233 5.56 -12.11 -5.74
C GLY A 233 4.50 -11.04 -6.05
N VAL A 234 3.88 -10.51 -5.00
CA VAL A 234 2.77 -9.55 -5.09
C VAL A 234 2.76 -8.60 -3.88
N PHE A 235 2.21 -7.41 -4.06
CA PHE A 235 1.92 -6.46 -2.99
C PHE A 235 0.43 -6.50 -2.67
N LEU A 236 0.08 -6.53 -1.38
CA LEU A 236 -1.31 -6.56 -0.93
C LEU A 236 -1.57 -5.47 0.12
N MET A 237 -2.31 -4.45 -0.26
CA MET A 237 -2.85 -3.43 0.62
C MET A 237 -3.94 -4.06 1.50
N THR A 238 -3.93 -3.76 2.80
CA THR A 238 -4.73 -4.50 3.78
C THR A 238 -6.01 -3.78 4.21
N GLY A 239 -6.32 -2.65 3.58
CA GLY A 239 -7.43 -1.79 3.95
C GLY A 239 -7.04 -0.74 5.00
N THR A 240 -7.89 0.27 5.13
CA THR A 240 -7.68 1.40 6.02
C THR A 240 -8.59 1.37 7.25
N GLY A 241 -8.07 1.84 8.39
CA GLY A 241 -8.84 2.13 9.60
C GLY A 241 -8.98 3.64 9.85
N ILE A 242 -8.51 4.49 8.93
CA ILE A 242 -8.60 5.95 9.01
C ILE A 242 -9.44 6.45 7.86
N VAL A 243 -10.54 7.12 8.17
CA VAL A 243 -11.49 7.64 7.18
C VAL A 243 -11.78 9.10 7.50
N PRO A 244 -11.39 10.05 6.62
CA PRO A 244 -11.79 11.44 6.75
C PRO A 244 -13.32 11.59 6.72
N GLU A 245 -13.83 12.66 7.36
CA GLU A 245 -15.26 12.95 7.41
C GLU A 245 -15.84 13.27 6.02
N GLU A 246 -17.17 13.16 5.87
CA GLU A 246 -17.87 13.29 4.58
C GLU A 246 -17.68 14.65 3.88
N ASP A 247 -17.37 15.71 4.64
CA ASP A 247 -17.12 17.05 4.12
C ASP A 247 -15.67 17.28 3.68
N PHE A 248 -14.77 16.30 3.91
CA PHE A 248 -13.38 16.37 3.50
C PHE A 248 -13.19 15.83 2.08
N THR A 249 -12.45 16.55 1.25
CA THR A 249 -11.91 16.06 -0.02
C THR A 249 -10.48 16.58 -0.23
N LEU A 250 -9.66 15.78 -0.87
CA LEU A 250 -8.32 16.19 -1.31
C LEU A 250 -8.40 17.31 -2.35
N GLU A 251 -7.46 18.27 -2.24
CA GLU A 251 -7.28 19.36 -3.21
C GLU A 251 -5.85 19.32 -3.76
N THR A 252 -5.67 19.82 -4.98
CA THR A 252 -4.34 20.01 -5.58
C THR A 252 -3.45 20.84 -4.65
N GLY A 253 -2.25 20.35 -4.39
CA GLY A 253 -1.28 20.95 -3.47
C GLY A 253 -1.38 20.48 -2.02
N ASP A 254 -2.35 19.64 -1.66
CA ASP A 254 -2.37 18.98 -0.36
C ASP A 254 -1.13 18.07 -0.22
N LEU A 255 -0.52 18.10 0.96
CA LEU A 255 0.56 17.19 1.32
C LEU A 255 0.02 16.11 2.26
N VAL A 256 -0.02 14.87 1.78
CA VAL A 256 -0.45 13.71 2.52
C VAL A 256 0.76 13.00 3.11
N GLY A 257 0.84 12.94 4.44
CA GLY A 257 1.85 12.19 5.18
C GLY A 257 1.21 10.96 5.84
N ILE A 258 1.77 9.78 5.57
CA ILE A 258 1.33 8.50 6.12
C ILE A 258 2.50 7.84 6.84
N SER A 259 2.28 7.31 8.04
CA SER A 259 3.26 6.42 8.66
C SER A 259 2.67 5.03 8.90
N VAL A 260 3.50 4.00 8.73
CA VAL A 260 3.21 2.60 9.10
C VAL A 260 4.42 2.09 9.87
N GLY A 261 4.29 1.98 11.20
CA GLY A 261 5.45 1.79 12.06
C GLY A 261 6.45 2.94 11.89
N ASP A 262 7.70 2.61 11.55
CA ASP A 262 8.76 3.59 11.32
C ASP A 262 8.85 4.11 9.85
N LEU A 263 8.05 3.55 8.95
CA LEU A 263 8.01 4.00 7.55
C LEU A 263 7.19 5.28 7.42
N VAL A 264 7.70 6.25 6.67
CA VAL A 264 6.99 7.51 6.36
C VAL A 264 6.89 7.67 4.85
N LEU A 265 5.67 7.72 4.35
CA LEU A 265 5.31 7.96 2.95
C LEU A 265 4.67 9.35 2.85
N GLU A 266 5.23 10.22 2.03
CA GLU A 266 4.70 11.55 1.78
C GLU A 266 4.43 11.74 0.29
N ASN A 267 3.27 12.31 -0.05
CA ASN A 267 2.88 12.63 -1.42
C ASN A 267 2.15 13.97 -1.48
N GLU A 268 2.48 14.78 -2.48
CA GLU A 268 1.68 15.95 -2.86
C GLU A 268 0.55 15.50 -3.81
N VAL A 269 -0.61 16.13 -3.71
CA VAL A 269 -1.74 15.93 -4.64
C VAL A 269 -1.54 16.82 -5.87
N ALA A 270 -1.57 16.23 -7.10
CA ALA A 270 -1.36 16.92 -8.38
C ALA A 270 -2.61 17.66 -8.87
#